data_29f520d516bf207e6e3c38e2c054b103
#
_entry.id   29f520d516bf207e6e3c38e2c054b103
#
_cell.length_a   1.000
_cell.length_b   1.000
_cell.length_c   1.000
_cell.angle_alpha   90.00
_cell.angle_beta   90.00
_cell.angle_gamma   90.00
#
_symmetry.space_group_name_H-M   'P 1'
#
loop_
_entity.id
_entity.type
_entity.pdbx_description
1 polymer ?
#
loop_
_entity_poly.entity_id
_entity_poly.type
_entity_poly.pdbx_seq_one_letter_code
_entity_poly.pdbx_strand_id
1 'polypeptide(L)'
;MRDEELRRYSRHILLKEIGKEGQERLSEGRVLLIGCGGLGTPVAMYLAAAGVGTIGLMDGDVVDESNLQRQVIHFTGDVGKLKVASAAEKLRAINPNCRIIEIPEFFTADAPSSIISDYDFVIDGTDRYHTKYLINDICVKNKKPFSHGGVLRYSGNAFTYLPGHACYRCIFGDEPSQNDIPTSSQVGILGTVAGMIGIIQATETIKYLTKTGELLTDALLTIDAMTWETHRISVSPSPSCRLCQSLS
;
A
#
# COMPACT_ATOMS: atom_id res chain seq x y z
N MET A 1 21.21 16.14 -2.62
CA MET A 1 20.67 16.14 -1.21
C MET A 1 21.33 17.27 -0.42
N ARG A 2 20.56 18.00 0.41
CA ARG A 2 21.03 19.04 1.36
C ARG A 2 21.62 18.39 2.62
N ASP A 3 22.43 19.11 3.40
CA ASP A 3 23.05 18.57 4.62
C ASP A 3 22.04 18.11 5.69
N GLU A 4 20.89 18.76 5.76
CA GLU A 4 19.79 18.37 6.63
C GLU A 4 19.20 16.99 6.23
N GLU A 5 19.03 16.76 4.94
CA GLU A 5 18.55 15.49 4.39
C GLU A 5 19.59 14.38 4.60
N LEU A 6 20.88 14.68 4.41
CA LEU A 6 21.96 13.73 4.71
C LEU A 6 21.96 13.30 6.19
N ARG A 7 21.68 14.22 7.12
CA ARG A 7 21.53 13.87 8.54
C ARG A 7 20.26 13.05 8.78
N ARG A 8 19.13 13.46 8.23
CA ARG A 8 17.82 12.80 8.42
C ARG A 8 17.85 11.35 7.94
N TYR A 9 18.40 11.10 6.77
CA TYR A 9 18.41 9.79 6.12
C TYR A 9 19.73 9.03 6.30
N SER A 10 20.60 9.47 7.20
CA SER A 10 21.94 8.86 7.41
C SER A 10 21.89 7.35 7.60
N ARG A 11 20.87 6.81 8.30
CA ARG A 11 20.72 5.37 8.52
C ARG A 11 20.37 4.59 7.25
N HIS A 12 19.59 5.16 6.35
CA HIS A 12 19.34 4.58 5.01
C HIS A 12 20.59 4.63 4.14
N ILE A 13 21.29 5.77 4.14
CA ILE A 13 22.48 5.97 3.33
C ILE A 13 23.62 5.01 3.72
N LEU A 14 23.69 4.58 4.98
CA LEU A 14 24.65 3.59 5.45
C LEU A 14 24.35 2.16 4.96
N LEU A 15 23.13 1.86 4.55
CA LEU A 15 22.80 0.60 3.91
C LEU A 15 23.40 0.60 2.50
N LYS A 16 24.37 -0.28 2.24
CA LYS A 16 25.13 -0.31 0.97
C LYS A 16 24.22 -0.45 -0.26
N GLU A 17 23.13 -1.18 -0.10
CA GLU A 17 22.14 -1.44 -1.14
C GLU A 17 21.30 -0.20 -1.48
N ILE A 18 21.09 0.70 -0.54
CA ILE A 18 20.37 1.97 -0.73
C ILE A 18 21.36 3.07 -1.09
N GLY A 19 22.31 3.35 -0.20
CA GLY A 19 23.28 4.41 -0.39
C GLY A 19 22.66 5.79 -0.61
N LYS A 20 23.45 6.72 -1.08
CA LYS A 20 23.00 8.07 -1.43
C LYS A 20 22.08 8.04 -2.66
N GLU A 21 22.42 7.26 -3.67
CA GLU A 21 21.62 7.15 -4.90
C GLU A 21 20.22 6.57 -4.67
N GLY A 22 20.08 5.54 -3.81
CA GLY A 22 18.79 5.00 -3.45
C GLY A 22 17.93 6.01 -2.69
N GLN A 23 18.55 6.81 -1.81
CA GLN A 23 17.84 7.86 -1.10
C GLN A 23 17.42 9.00 -2.04
N GLU A 24 18.21 9.33 -3.05
CA GLU A 24 17.83 10.29 -4.09
C GLU A 24 16.64 9.77 -4.90
N ARG A 25 16.66 8.49 -5.32
CA ARG A 25 15.50 7.86 -5.97
C ARG A 25 14.24 7.88 -5.11
N LEU A 26 14.36 7.65 -3.78
CA LEU A 26 13.21 7.80 -2.87
C LEU A 26 12.66 9.24 -2.88
N SER A 27 13.53 10.25 -2.84
CA SER A 27 13.12 11.65 -2.84
C SER A 27 12.46 12.13 -4.15
N GLU A 28 12.70 11.43 -5.26
CA GLU A 28 12.07 11.66 -6.55
C GLU A 28 10.79 10.82 -6.73
N GLY A 29 10.66 9.74 -5.96
CA GLY A 29 9.58 8.77 -6.06
C GLY A 29 8.21 9.36 -5.76
N ARG A 30 7.21 8.89 -6.52
CA ARG A 30 5.81 9.29 -6.41
C ARG A 30 4.95 8.05 -6.16
N VAL A 31 4.23 8.02 -5.05
CA VAL A 31 3.43 6.85 -4.61
C VAL A 31 1.99 7.26 -4.41
N LEU A 32 1.05 6.46 -4.94
CA LEU A 32 -0.38 6.60 -4.66
C LEU A 32 -0.80 5.54 -3.63
N LEU A 33 -1.24 5.99 -2.48
CA LEU A 33 -1.86 5.15 -1.46
C LEU A 33 -3.38 5.26 -1.56
N ILE A 34 -4.03 4.16 -1.89
CA ILE A 34 -5.49 4.03 -1.94
C ILE A 34 -5.94 3.37 -0.64
N GLY A 35 -6.66 4.13 0.20
CA GLY A 35 -7.11 3.74 1.53
C GLY A 35 -6.17 4.22 2.64
N CYS A 36 -6.66 5.13 3.49
CA CYS A 36 -5.99 5.65 4.70
C CYS A 36 -6.49 4.93 5.96
N GLY A 37 -6.72 3.61 5.85
CA GLY A 37 -7.21 2.74 6.91
C GLY A 37 -6.09 2.05 7.70
N GLY A 38 -6.39 0.88 8.28
CA GLY A 38 -5.45 0.12 9.11
C GLY A 38 -4.17 -0.33 8.40
N LEU A 39 -4.26 -0.66 7.11
CA LEU A 39 -3.09 -0.94 6.25
C LEU A 39 -2.38 0.34 5.83
N GLY A 40 -3.15 1.33 5.35
CA GLY A 40 -2.59 2.53 4.75
C GLY A 40 -1.89 3.46 5.74
N THR A 41 -2.35 3.53 6.99
CA THR A 41 -1.75 4.45 7.98
C THR A 41 -0.28 4.13 8.30
N PRO A 42 0.14 2.89 8.59
CA PRO A 42 1.56 2.58 8.76
C PRO A 42 2.35 2.74 7.46
N VAL A 43 1.77 2.38 6.31
CA VAL A 43 2.41 2.63 5.01
C VAL A 43 2.78 4.11 4.85
N ALA A 44 1.80 4.99 5.01
CA ALA A 44 2.00 6.43 4.83
C ALA A 44 3.07 6.99 5.78
N MET A 45 3.03 6.59 7.05
CA MET A 45 4.00 7.03 8.06
C MET A 45 5.43 6.62 7.72
N TYR A 46 5.65 5.35 7.35
CA TYR A 46 6.99 4.86 7.02
C TYR A 46 7.52 5.43 5.71
N LEU A 47 6.67 5.60 4.69
CA LEU A 47 7.10 6.21 3.42
C LEU A 47 7.45 7.69 3.58
N ALA A 48 6.67 8.45 4.35
CA ALA A 48 7.00 9.84 4.66
C ALA A 48 8.30 9.93 5.47
N ALA A 49 8.46 9.10 6.51
CA ALA A 49 9.68 9.04 7.32
C ALA A 49 10.91 8.65 6.49
N ALA A 50 10.75 7.71 5.53
CA ALA A 50 11.79 7.27 4.62
C ALA A 50 12.20 8.33 3.59
N GLY A 51 11.38 9.37 3.39
CA GLY A 51 11.69 10.46 2.48
C GLY A 51 11.24 10.23 1.04
N VAL A 52 10.11 9.53 0.83
CA VAL A 52 9.45 9.48 -0.47
C VAL A 52 9.02 10.89 -0.87
N GLY A 53 9.33 11.29 -2.11
CA GLY A 53 9.17 12.68 -2.56
C GLY A 53 7.71 13.11 -2.63
N THR A 54 6.82 12.26 -3.14
CA THR A 54 5.38 12.58 -3.24
C THR A 54 4.54 11.37 -2.81
N ILE A 55 3.59 11.61 -1.91
CA ILE A 55 2.58 10.62 -1.51
C ILE A 55 1.20 11.20 -1.80
N GLY A 56 0.47 10.57 -2.73
CA GLY A 56 -0.95 10.79 -2.92
C GLY A 56 -1.73 9.93 -1.93
N LEU A 57 -2.64 10.53 -1.18
CA LEU A 57 -3.53 9.86 -0.23
C LEU A 57 -4.94 9.90 -0.80
N MET A 58 -5.50 8.75 -1.13
CA MET A 58 -6.86 8.64 -1.68
C MET A 58 -7.76 7.86 -0.74
N ASP A 59 -8.73 8.54 -0.15
CA ASP A 59 -9.75 7.98 0.74
C ASP A 59 -10.92 8.95 0.87
N GLY A 60 -12.14 8.48 0.66
CA GLY A 60 -13.36 9.28 0.76
C GLY A 60 -14.01 9.29 2.14
N ASP A 61 -13.48 8.53 3.10
CA ASP A 61 -14.05 8.42 4.44
C ASP A 61 -13.64 9.55 5.39
N VAL A 62 -14.41 9.67 6.47
CA VAL A 62 -14.04 10.43 7.66
C VAL A 62 -13.48 9.50 8.73
N VAL A 63 -12.75 10.06 9.68
CA VAL A 63 -12.27 9.34 10.86
C VAL A 63 -13.44 9.01 11.77
N ASP A 64 -13.57 7.75 12.15
CA ASP A 64 -14.56 7.23 13.09
C ASP A 64 -13.87 6.66 14.33
N GLU A 65 -14.49 6.77 15.50
CA GLU A 65 -13.93 6.28 16.76
C GLU A 65 -13.59 4.78 16.70
N SER A 66 -14.42 3.97 16.03
CA SER A 66 -14.20 2.54 15.83
C SER A 66 -12.97 2.21 14.97
N ASN A 67 -12.40 3.21 14.29
CA ASN A 67 -11.19 3.05 13.47
C ASN A 67 -9.91 3.17 14.30
N LEU A 68 -9.92 3.92 15.40
CA LEU A 68 -8.72 4.34 16.13
C LEU A 68 -7.89 3.18 16.68
N GLN A 69 -8.50 2.03 16.95
CA GLN A 69 -7.78 0.84 17.43
C GLN A 69 -6.80 0.23 16.43
N ARG A 70 -6.87 0.63 15.12
CA ARG A 70 -5.97 0.10 14.06
C ARG A 70 -5.46 1.16 13.09
N GLN A 71 -6.07 2.34 13.04
CA GLN A 71 -5.69 3.43 12.14
C GLN A 71 -4.84 4.46 12.90
N VAL A 72 -3.62 4.07 13.24
CA VAL A 72 -2.76 4.72 14.25
C VAL A 72 -2.30 6.14 13.94
N ILE A 73 -2.49 6.63 12.71
CA ILE A 73 -2.20 8.02 12.34
C ILE A 73 -3.31 8.98 12.76
N HIS A 74 -4.53 8.47 12.97
CA HIS A 74 -5.68 9.27 13.38
C HIS A 74 -5.79 9.28 14.90
N PHE A 75 -6.08 10.44 15.45
CA PHE A 75 -6.22 10.65 16.90
C PHE A 75 -7.69 10.88 17.27
N THR A 76 -8.01 10.74 18.55
CA THR A 76 -9.37 10.98 19.05
C THR A 76 -9.91 12.37 18.66
N GLY A 77 -9.06 13.39 18.64
CA GLY A 77 -9.44 14.74 18.20
C GLY A 77 -9.65 14.89 16.67
N ASP A 78 -9.43 13.84 15.91
CA ASP A 78 -9.67 13.83 14.46
C ASP A 78 -11.01 13.22 14.06
N VAL A 79 -11.78 12.67 15.00
CA VAL A 79 -13.09 12.07 14.70
C VAL A 79 -13.96 13.09 13.97
N GLY A 80 -14.50 12.67 12.82
CA GLY A 80 -15.30 13.50 11.91
C GLY A 80 -14.49 14.27 10.85
N LYS A 81 -13.15 14.35 10.93
CA LYS A 81 -12.33 14.91 9.86
C LYS A 81 -12.17 13.90 8.72
N LEU A 82 -11.97 14.38 7.49
CA LEU A 82 -11.56 13.53 6.36
C LEU A 82 -10.26 12.78 6.72
N LYS A 83 -10.21 11.47 6.44
CA LYS A 83 -9.03 10.63 6.71
C LYS A 83 -7.77 11.17 6.01
N VAL A 84 -7.91 11.59 4.75
CA VAL A 84 -6.79 12.16 3.99
C VAL A 84 -6.23 13.44 4.63
N ALA A 85 -7.10 14.32 5.13
CA ALA A 85 -6.69 15.57 5.79
C ALA A 85 -6.02 15.30 7.14
N SER A 86 -6.62 14.41 7.96
CA SER A 86 -6.04 13.98 9.22
C SER A 86 -4.66 13.34 9.03
N ALA A 87 -4.51 12.43 8.05
CA ALA A 87 -3.24 11.81 7.74
C ALA A 87 -2.21 12.82 7.23
N ALA A 88 -2.58 13.69 6.28
CA ALA A 88 -1.68 14.67 5.68
C ALA A 88 -1.08 15.63 6.71
N GLU A 89 -1.86 16.08 7.69
CA GLU A 89 -1.37 16.90 8.81
C GLU A 89 -0.20 16.24 9.53
N LYS A 90 -0.33 14.96 9.90
CA LYS A 90 0.69 14.22 10.66
C LYS A 90 1.89 13.87 9.78
N LEU A 91 1.67 13.52 8.51
CA LEU A 91 2.76 13.20 7.59
C LEU A 91 3.64 14.41 7.29
N ARG A 92 3.05 15.61 7.15
CA ARG A 92 3.82 16.87 7.03
C ARG A 92 4.63 17.16 8.29
N ALA A 93 4.11 16.82 9.47
CA ALA A 93 4.84 16.93 10.73
C ALA A 93 5.98 15.89 10.85
N ILE A 94 5.77 14.66 10.35
CA ILE A 94 6.82 13.63 10.29
C ILE A 94 7.94 14.07 9.35
N ASN A 95 7.59 14.51 8.13
CA ASN A 95 8.58 14.93 7.14
C ASN A 95 8.08 16.09 6.27
N PRO A 96 8.50 17.32 6.54
CA PRO A 96 8.07 18.48 5.77
C PRO A 96 8.59 18.50 4.32
N ASN A 97 9.59 17.67 3.98
CA ASN A 97 10.13 17.55 2.62
C ASN A 97 9.28 16.64 1.73
N CYS A 98 8.38 15.84 2.31
CA CYS A 98 7.47 14.99 1.56
C CYS A 98 6.25 15.77 1.08
N ARG A 99 6.00 15.77 -0.22
CA ARG A 99 4.79 16.39 -0.79
C ARG A 99 3.60 15.47 -0.59
N ILE A 100 2.62 15.90 0.21
CA ILE A 100 1.38 15.14 0.45
C ILE A 100 0.26 15.75 -0.39
N ILE A 101 -0.36 14.92 -1.23
CA ILE A 101 -1.51 15.26 -2.08
C ILE A 101 -2.74 14.55 -1.52
N GLU A 102 -3.73 15.32 -1.09
CA GLU A 102 -4.98 14.83 -0.54
C GLU A 102 -6.01 14.64 -1.67
N ILE A 103 -6.56 13.44 -1.79
CA ILE A 103 -7.59 13.08 -2.77
C ILE A 103 -8.78 12.52 -1.96
N PRO A 104 -9.73 13.38 -1.54
CA PRO A 104 -10.84 13.01 -0.67
C PRO A 104 -11.96 12.29 -1.43
N GLU A 105 -11.61 11.24 -2.15
CA GLU A 105 -12.51 10.48 -3.02
C GLU A 105 -12.27 8.98 -2.87
N PHE A 106 -13.32 8.19 -3.13
CA PHE A 106 -13.16 6.74 -3.26
C PHE A 106 -12.58 6.38 -4.62
N PHE A 107 -11.77 5.32 -4.64
CA PHE A 107 -11.30 4.75 -5.90
C PHE A 107 -12.44 3.97 -6.56
N THR A 108 -12.89 4.44 -7.72
CA THR A 108 -14.02 3.89 -8.48
C THR A 108 -13.61 3.54 -9.91
N ALA A 109 -14.46 2.82 -10.61
CA ALA A 109 -14.23 2.45 -12.02
C ALA A 109 -14.09 3.66 -12.95
N ASP A 110 -14.71 4.78 -12.58
CA ASP A 110 -14.66 6.04 -13.32
C ASP A 110 -13.45 6.91 -12.91
N ALA A 111 -12.60 6.43 -11.99
CA ALA A 111 -11.39 7.14 -11.60
C ALA A 111 -10.53 7.38 -12.87
N PRO A 112 -10.13 8.62 -13.14
CA PRO A 112 -9.34 8.91 -14.34
C PRO A 112 -8.04 8.09 -14.32
N SER A 113 -7.68 7.50 -15.46
CA SER A 113 -6.41 6.77 -15.61
C SER A 113 -5.20 7.65 -15.28
N SER A 114 -5.34 8.98 -15.41
CA SER A 114 -4.35 9.98 -15.01
C SER A 114 -4.00 9.90 -13.52
N ILE A 115 -4.97 9.54 -12.63
CA ILE A 115 -4.68 9.37 -11.20
C ILE A 115 -3.57 8.35 -10.96
N ILE A 116 -3.56 7.25 -11.75
CA ILE A 116 -2.55 6.21 -11.60
C ILE A 116 -1.27 6.55 -12.38
N SER A 117 -1.40 7.15 -13.57
CA SER A 117 -0.25 7.44 -14.43
C SER A 117 0.76 8.39 -13.80
N ASP A 118 0.29 9.32 -12.96
CA ASP A 118 1.12 10.32 -12.30
C ASP A 118 2.02 9.79 -11.19
N TYR A 119 1.89 8.51 -10.83
CA TYR A 119 2.66 7.88 -9.76
C TYR A 119 3.49 6.72 -10.29
N ASP A 120 4.62 6.44 -9.65
CA ASP A 120 5.52 5.34 -10.00
C ASP A 120 5.01 4.00 -9.46
N PHE A 121 4.34 4.03 -8.33
CA PHE A 121 3.88 2.84 -7.61
C PHE A 121 2.54 3.10 -6.92
N VAL A 122 1.66 2.10 -6.91
CA VAL A 122 0.35 2.14 -6.24
C VAL A 122 0.36 1.20 -5.05
N ILE A 123 -0.31 1.58 -3.97
CA ILE A 123 -0.48 0.75 -2.78
C ILE A 123 -1.97 0.56 -2.50
N ASP A 124 -2.38 -0.70 -2.48
CA ASP A 124 -3.71 -1.12 -2.06
C ASP A 124 -3.76 -1.24 -0.54
N GLY A 125 -4.20 -0.17 0.12
CA GLY A 125 -4.47 -0.11 1.57
C GLY A 125 -5.94 -0.28 1.93
N THR A 126 -6.77 -0.77 0.98
CA THR A 126 -8.22 -0.91 1.16
C THR A 126 -8.61 -2.21 1.88
N ASP A 127 -9.87 -2.27 2.35
CA ASP A 127 -10.42 -3.45 3.02
C ASP A 127 -11.60 -4.10 2.28
N ARG A 128 -12.01 -3.52 1.14
CA ARG A 128 -13.14 -4.02 0.32
C ARG A 128 -12.62 -4.84 -0.85
N TYR A 129 -13.08 -6.07 -1.01
CA TYR A 129 -12.70 -6.96 -2.11
C TYR A 129 -12.92 -6.34 -3.47
N HIS A 130 -14.10 -5.75 -3.71
CA HIS A 130 -14.41 -5.07 -4.97
C HIS A 130 -13.34 -4.03 -5.33
N THR A 131 -12.93 -3.19 -4.38
CA THR A 131 -11.90 -2.17 -4.61
C THR A 131 -10.54 -2.79 -4.92
N LYS A 132 -10.18 -3.92 -4.27
CA LYS A 132 -8.93 -4.65 -4.56
C LYS A 132 -8.89 -5.19 -5.99
N TYR A 133 -9.99 -5.80 -6.45
CA TYR A 133 -10.12 -6.24 -7.84
C TYR A 133 -10.05 -5.07 -8.82
N LEU A 134 -10.69 -3.96 -8.49
CA LEU A 134 -10.67 -2.76 -9.32
C LEU A 134 -9.25 -2.16 -9.42
N ILE A 135 -8.53 -2.02 -8.30
CA ILE A 135 -7.14 -1.55 -8.29
C ILE A 135 -6.28 -2.47 -9.15
N ASN A 136 -6.39 -3.79 -8.95
CA ASN A 136 -5.67 -4.76 -9.77
C ASN A 136 -5.95 -4.55 -11.25
N ASP A 137 -7.21 -4.52 -11.64
CA ASP A 137 -7.61 -4.47 -13.05
C ASP A 137 -7.11 -3.19 -13.73
N ILE A 138 -7.23 -2.06 -13.06
CA ILE A 138 -6.75 -0.78 -13.57
C ILE A 138 -5.22 -0.74 -13.61
N CYS A 139 -4.53 -1.19 -12.57
CA CYS A 139 -3.06 -1.22 -12.53
C CYS A 139 -2.50 -2.16 -13.61
N VAL A 140 -3.05 -3.35 -13.77
CA VAL A 140 -2.60 -4.31 -14.79
C VAL A 140 -2.82 -3.76 -16.20
N LYS A 141 -4.00 -3.21 -16.51
CA LYS A 141 -4.29 -2.58 -17.82
C LYS A 141 -3.33 -1.43 -18.14
N ASN A 142 -2.93 -0.66 -17.15
CA ASN A 142 -2.01 0.47 -17.32
C ASN A 142 -0.55 0.10 -17.10
N LYS A 143 -0.21 -1.19 -16.99
CA LYS A 143 1.14 -1.69 -16.67
C LYS A 143 1.77 -0.99 -15.46
N LYS A 144 0.95 -0.66 -14.46
CA LYS A 144 1.35 0.07 -13.25
C LYS A 144 1.69 -0.92 -12.13
N PRO A 145 2.91 -0.88 -11.59
CA PRO A 145 3.27 -1.67 -10.41
C PRO A 145 2.41 -1.32 -9.21
N PHE A 146 2.04 -2.34 -8.41
CA PHE A 146 1.35 -2.09 -7.14
C PHE A 146 1.68 -3.15 -6.09
N SER A 147 1.50 -2.79 -4.80
CA SER A 147 1.54 -3.72 -3.68
C SER A 147 0.15 -3.92 -3.11
N HIS A 148 -0.24 -5.18 -2.96
CA HIS A 148 -1.46 -5.60 -2.29
C HIS A 148 -1.19 -5.94 -0.83
N GLY A 149 -2.13 -5.58 0.06
CA GLY A 149 -2.23 -6.05 1.43
C GLY A 149 -3.65 -6.50 1.75
N GLY A 150 -3.77 -7.64 2.43
CA GLY A 150 -5.04 -8.18 2.90
C GLY A 150 -4.93 -8.59 4.37
N VAL A 151 -5.96 -8.31 5.17
CA VAL A 151 -5.99 -8.66 6.59
C VAL A 151 -7.37 -9.09 7.02
N LEU A 152 -7.46 -10.17 7.77
CA LEU A 152 -8.69 -10.67 8.37
C LEU A 152 -8.37 -11.36 9.69
N ARG A 153 -9.04 -10.97 10.78
CA ARG A 153 -8.81 -11.51 12.12
C ARG A 153 -7.34 -11.36 12.55
N TYR A 154 -6.62 -12.47 12.69
CA TYR A 154 -5.20 -12.54 13.07
C TYR A 154 -4.29 -12.82 11.89
N SER A 155 -4.84 -13.00 10.68
CA SER A 155 -4.07 -13.39 9.52
C SER A 155 -3.97 -12.24 8.53
N GLY A 156 -2.84 -12.16 7.83
CA GLY A 156 -2.61 -11.19 6.79
C GLY A 156 -1.84 -11.76 5.62
N ASN A 157 -1.94 -11.11 4.47
CA ASN A 157 -1.19 -11.48 3.28
C ASN A 157 -0.75 -10.24 2.49
N ALA A 158 0.32 -10.39 1.72
CA ALA A 158 0.83 -9.36 0.84
C ALA A 158 1.50 -9.95 -0.39
N PHE A 159 1.44 -9.24 -1.50
CA PHE A 159 2.26 -9.50 -2.69
C PHE A 159 2.52 -8.18 -3.45
N THR A 160 3.44 -8.22 -4.40
CA THR A 160 3.75 -7.10 -5.29
C THR A 160 3.53 -7.51 -6.73
N TYR A 161 2.76 -6.73 -7.48
CA TYR A 161 2.58 -6.89 -8.91
C TYR A 161 3.58 -6.01 -9.68
N LEU A 162 4.25 -6.62 -10.65
CA LEU A 162 4.94 -5.94 -11.73
C LEU A 162 4.38 -6.40 -13.08
N PRO A 163 4.47 -5.58 -14.15
CA PRO A 163 4.09 -6.01 -15.49
C PRO A 163 4.81 -7.30 -15.91
N GLY A 164 4.05 -8.28 -16.37
CA GLY A 164 4.56 -9.61 -16.74
C GLY A 164 4.53 -10.66 -15.63
N HIS A 165 4.21 -10.28 -14.39
CA HIS A 165 4.12 -11.18 -13.24
C HIS A 165 2.67 -11.49 -12.87
N ALA A 166 2.47 -12.43 -11.93
CA ALA A 166 1.14 -12.82 -11.44
C ALA A 166 0.41 -11.62 -10.81
N CYS A 167 -0.81 -11.40 -11.21
CA CYS A 167 -1.68 -10.35 -10.67
C CYS A 167 -2.63 -10.90 -9.59
N TYR A 168 -3.43 -10.03 -8.97
CA TYR A 168 -4.41 -10.41 -7.94
C TYR A 168 -5.34 -11.53 -8.42
N ARG A 169 -5.83 -11.44 -9.68
CA ARG A 169 -6.69 -12.48 -10.26
C ARG A 169 -5.97 -13.80 -10.53
N CYS A 170 -4.68 -13.79 -10.75
CA CYS A 170 -3.88 -15.03 -10.85
C CYS A 170 -3.83 -15.78 -9.51
N ILE A 171 -3.88 -15.05 -8.40
CA ILE A 171 -3.75 -15.58 -7.04
C ILE A 171 -5.11 -15.98 -6.47
N PHE A 172 -6.10 -15.07 -6.57
CA PHE A 172 -7.39 -15.20 -5.89
C PHE A 172 -8.56 -15.57 -6.82
N GLY A 173 -8.31 -15.65 -8.13
CA GLY A 173 -9.36 -15.98 -9.11
C GLY A 173 -10.27 -14.80 -9.45
N ASP A 174 -11.48 -15.11 -9.90
CA ASP A 174 -12.51 -14.13 -10.20
C ASP A 174 -13.12 -13.55 -8.92
N GLU A 175 -13.66 -12.33 -9.04
CA GLU A 175 -14.29 -11.64 -7.92
C GLU A 175 -15.49 -12.46 -7.39
N PRO A 176 -15.48 -12.83 -6.09
CA PRO A 176 -16.57 -13.57 -5.49
C PRO A 176 -17.81 -12.68 -5.33
N SER A 177 -18.99 -13.28 -5.11
CA SER A 177 -20.16 -12.50 -4.78
C SER A 177 -19.98 -11.81 -3.42
N GLN A 178 -20.53 -10.60 -3.26
CA GLN A 178 -20.35 -9.81 -2.02
C GLN A 178 -20.84 -10.52 -0.76
N ASN A 179 -21.71 -11.51 -0.89
CA ASN A 179 -22.28 -12.26 0.24
C ASN A 179 -21.42 -13.46 0.68
N ASP A 180 -20.42 -13.84 -0.11
CA ASP A 180 -19.67 -15.08 0.13
C ASP A 180 -18.44 -14.88 1.04
N ILE A 181 -18.03 -13.65 1.29
CA ILE A 181 -16.83 -13.36 2.06
C ILE A 181 -17.17 -12.47 3.27
N PRO A 182 -16.79 -12.91 4.49
CA PRO A 182 -16.99 -12.10 5.67
C PRO A 182 -16.11 -10.85 5.64
N THR A 183 -16.67 -9.71 6.00
CA THR A 183 -15.95 -8.45 6.12
C THR A 183 -15.22 -8.32 7.46
N SER A 184 -14.23 -7.46 7.56
CA SER A 184 -13.54 -7.15 8.82
C SER A 184 -14.47 -6.61 9.90
N SER A 185 -15.56 -5.95 9.51
CA SER A 185 -16.61 -5.49 10.43
C SER A 185 -17.46 -6.60 11.03
N GLN A 186 -17.56 -7.75 10.36
CA GLN A 186 -18.32 -8.91 10.83
C GLN A 186 -17.49 -9.86 11.71
N VAL A 187 -16.21 -10.05 11.40
CA VAL A 187 -15.38 -11.07 12.07
C VAL A 187 -14.22 -10.48 12.88
N GLY A 188 -14.01 -9.19 12.82
CA GLY A 188 -12.96 -8.48 13.54
C GLY A 188 -11.61 -8.49 12.84
N ILE A 189 -10.72 -7.63 13.34
CA ILE A 189 -9.35 -7.48 12.86
C ILE A 189 -8.45 -7.01 14.00
N LEU A 190 -7.31 -7.68 14.19
CA LEU A 190 -6.29 -7.23 15.12
C LEU A 190 -5.47 -6.10 14.47
N GLY A 191 -5.44 -4.91 15.11
CA GLY A 191 -4.80 -3.73 14.53
C GLY A 191 -3.31 -3.91 14.23
N THR A 192 -2.59 -4.65 15.07
CA THR A 192 -1.16 -4.94 14.86
C THR A 192 -0.92 -5.78 13.60
N VAL A 193 -1.84 -6.66 13.21
CA VAL A 193 -1.72 -7.43 11.96
C VAL A 193 -1.86 -6.51 10.76
N ALA A 194 -2.82 -5.58 10.80
CA ALA A 194 -2.92 -4.56 9.76
C ALA A 194 -1.64 -3.71 9.69
N GLY A 195 -1.06 -3.35 10.85
CA GLY A 195 0.23 -2.67 10.93
C GLY A 195 1.37 -3.45 10.27
N MET A 196 1.52 -4.74 10.59
CA MET A 196 2.56 -5.60 10.00
C MET A 196 2.45 -5.69 8.48
N ILE A 197 1.27 -5.94 7.95
CA ILE A 197 1.06 -6.03 6.50
C ILE A 197 1.32 -4.68 5.83
N GLY A 198 0.87 -3.57 6.41
CA GLY A 198 1.18 -2.22 5.90
C GLY A 198 2.69 -1.93 5.89
N ILE A 199 3.44 -2.37 6.91
CA ILE A 199 4.90 -2.22 6.95
C ILE A 199 5.56 -3.06 5.83
N ILE A 200 5.05 -4.26 5.54
CA ILE A 200 5.53 -5.06 4.40
C ILE A 200 5.28 -4.30 3.10
N GLN A 201 4.09 -3.75 2.87
CA GLN A 201 3.80 -2.94 1.68
C GLN A 201 4.71 -1.70 1.56
N ALA A 202 4.99 -1.02 2.67
CA ALA A 202 5.93 0.09 2.69
C ALA A 202 7.35 -0.36 2.31
N THR A 203 7.79 -1.51 2.83
CA THR A 203 9.10 -2.11 2.51
C THR A 203 9.20 -2.47 1.03
N GLU A 204 8.16 -3.08 0.46
CA GLU A 204 8.09 -3.39 -0.97
C GLU A 204 8.19 -2.12 -1.83
N THR A 205 7.48 -1.07 -1.43
CA THR A 205 7.53 0.24 -2.09
C THR A 205 8.93 0.85 -2.05
N ILE A 206 9.60 0.82 -0.89
CA ILE A 206 10.97 1.32 -0.74
C ILE A 206 11.92 0.51 -1.63
N LYS A 207 11.85 -0.81 -1.60
CA LYS A 207 12.68 -1.69 -2.45
C LYS A 207 12.46 -1.38 -3.94
N TYR A 208 11.21 -1.20 -4.36
CA TYR A 208 10.89 -0.85 -5.74
C TYR A 208 11.54 0.48 -6.16
N LEU A 209 11.33 1.53 -5.38
CA LEU A 209 11.85 2.87 -5.69
C LEU A 209 13.39 2.93 -5.65
N THR A 210 14.00 2.27 -4.68
CA THR A 210 15.47 2.23 -4.54
C THR A 210 16.14 1.24 -5.48
N LYS A 211 15.38 0.34 -6.11
CA LYS A 211 15.84 -0.78 -6.94
C LYS A 211 16.75 -1.74 -6.15
N THR A 212 16.35 -2.07 -4.92
CA THR A 212 17.12 -2.92 -4.01
C THR A 212 16.34 -4.16 -3.61
N GLY A 213 17.05 -5.25 -3.37
CA GLY A 213 16.47 -6.52 -2.91
C GLY A 213 15.51 -7.17 -3.92
N GLU A 214 14.82 -8.21 -3.48
CA GLU A 214 13.80 -8.93 -4.25
C GLU A 214 12.41 -8.52 -3.78
N LEU A 215 11.52 -8.25 -4.74
CA LEU A 215 10.13 -7.97 -4.45
C LEU A 215 9.33 -9.27 -4.24
N LEU A 216 8.17 -9.15 -3.63
CA LEU A 216 7.17 -10.24 -3.52
C LEU A 216 6.40 -10.44 -4.84
N THR A 217 7.12 -10.45 -5.96
CA THR A 217 6.58 -10.81 -7.27
C THR A 217 6.52 -12.32 -7.41
N ASP A 218 5.47 -12.83 -8.03
CA ASP A 218 5.22 -14.26 -8.17
C ASP A 218 5.28 -15.03 -6.84
N ALA A 219 4.92 -14.35 -5.77
CA ALA A 219 4.90 -14.88 -4.41
C ALA A 219 3.81 -14.23 -3.58
N LEU A 220 3.04 -15.05 -2.85
CA LEU A 220 2.13 -14.58 -1.81
C LEU A 220 2.76 -14.83 -0.44
N LEU A 221 3.04 -13.76 0.29
CA LEU A 221 3.43 -13.85 1.69
C LEU A 221 2.18 -13.92 2.56
N THR A 222 2.09 -14.90 3.44
CA THR A 222 1.02 -15.03 4.44
C THR A 222 1.60 -15.05 5.84
N ILE A 223 0.90 -14.45 6.78
CA ILE A 223 1.27 -14.41 8.21
C ILE A 223 0.04 -14.76 9.03
N ASP A 224 0.18 -15.69 9.97
CA ASP A 224 -0.79 -15.91 11.05
C ASP A 224 -0.18 -15.45 12.37
N ALA A 225 -0.72 -14.38 12.95
CA ALA A 225 -0.22 -13.82 14.20
C ALA A 225 -0.65 -14.59 15.46
N MET A 226 -1.55 -15.57 15.35
CA MET A 226 -1.87 -16.45 16.48
C MET A 226 -0.79 -17.50 16.69
N THR A 227 -0.19 -18.01 15.60
CA THR A 227 0.83 -19.08 15.64
C THR A 227 2.22 -18.59 15.25
N TRP A 228 2.31 -17.38 14.67
CA TRP A 228 3.51 -16.83 14.04
C TRP A 228 3.99 -17.64 12.82
N GLU A 229 3.13 -18.47 12.25
CA GLU A 229 3.43 -19.10 10.98
C GLU A 229 3.49 -18.08 9.86
N THR A 230 4.54 -18.17 9.07
CA THR A 230 4.77 -17.30 7.91
C THR A 230 5.14 -18.15 6.72
N HIS A 231 4.40 -17.99 5.61
CA HIS A 231 4.65 -18.74 4.39
C HIS A 231 4.89 -17.79 3.22
N ARG A 232 5.88 -18.09 2.40
CA ARG A 232 6.09 -17.51 1.09
C ARG A 232 5.67 -18.53 0.03
N ILE A 233 4.47 -18.38 -0.48
CA ILE A 233 3.85 -19.32 -1.43
C ILE A 233 4.20 -18.84 -2.84
N SER A 234 4.87 -19.70 -3.63
CA SER A 234 5.15 -19.39 -5.04
C SER A 234 3.86 -19.43 -5.85
N VAL A 235 3.68 -18.41 -6.68
CA VAL A 235 2.57 -18.27 -7.62
C VAL A 235 3.12 -18.01 -9.02
N SER A 236 2.29 -18.16 -10.04
CA SER A 236 2.67 -17.85 -11.42
C SER A 236 1.51 -17.18 -12.16
N PRO A 237 1.78 -16.42 -13.22
CA PRO A 237 0.73 -15.92 -14.08
C PRO A 237 -0.18 -17.07 -14.55
N SER A 238 -1.47 -16.94 -14.30
CA SER A 238 -2.43 -17.99 -14.66
C SER A 238 -2.72 -17.94 -16.17
N PRO A 239 -2.59 -19.09 -16.89
CA PRO A 239 -2.98 -19.17 -18.31
C PRO A 239 -4.47 -18.88 -18.56
N SER A 240 -5.33 -18.99 -17.54
CA SER A 240 -6.74 -18.68 -17.62
C SER A 240 -7.09 -17.24 -17.16
N CYS A 241 -6.12 -16.45 -16.71
CA CYS A 241 -6.37 -15.09 -16.25
C CYS A 241 -6.72 -14.18 -17.43
N ARG A 242 -7.99 -13.82 -17.53
CA ARG A 242 -8.52 -12.98 -18.62
C ARG A 242 -7.82 -11.63 -18.74
N LEU A 243 -7.30 -11.11 -17.63
CA LEU A 243 -6.66 -9.81 -17.60
C LEU A 243 -5.21 -9.88 -18.10
N CYS A 244 -4.43 -10.86 -17.65
CA CYS A 244 -3.03 -11.00 -18.05
C CYS A 244 -2.88 -11.44 -19.51
N GLN A 245 -3.78 -12.30 -20.01
CA GLN A 245 -3.76 -12.75 -21.41
C GLN A 245 -4.07 -11.63 -22.44
N SER A 246 -4.85 -10.62 -22.03
CA SER A 246 -5.20 -9.52 -22.95
C SER A 246 -4.04 -8.53 -23.16
N LEU A 247 -2.89 -8.74 -22.48
CA LEU A 247 -1.73 -7.84 -22.48
C LEU A 247 -0.45 -8.48 -23.04
N SER A 248 -0.50 -9.77 -23.39
CA SER A 248 0.59 -10.54 -24.02
C SER A 248 0.62 -10.40 -25.54
#